data_70289afcbc5506986bf236eb2a18c2c0
#
_entry.id   70289afcbc5506986bf236eb2a18c2c0
#
_cell.length_a   1.000
_cell.length_b   1.000
_cell.length_c   1.000
_cell.angle_alpha   90.00
_cell.angle_beta   90.00
_cell.angle_gamma   90.00
#
_symmetry.space_group_name_H-M   'P 1'
#
loop_
_entity.id
_entity.type
_entity.pdbx_description
1 polymer ?
#
loop_
_entity_poly.entity_id
_entity_poly.type
_entity_poly.pdbx_seq_one_letter_code
_entity_poly.pdbx_strand_id
1 'polypeptide(L)'
;MNITADGNPSGSTTIRIRGVGTLNNNDPLYIIDGVPTKGSMHELNGSDIESIQVLKDAASASIYGSRAANGVIIITTKKGKEGQLKINFDASVSASMYTNKLEVLNTEEYGRAMWQAYVNEGQDPNTNNLGYLYDWNYGANGYPQLNGISMRKYLDAAGTVPAADTDWFDRTTRTGIIQQYNVSVSNGSEKGSSFFSLGYYKNLGIIKDTD
;
A
#
# COMPACT_ATOMS: atom_id res chain seq x y z
N MET A 1 3.90 23.30 -2.56
CA MET A 1 4.20 21.95 -3.07
C MET A 1 3.32 20.97 -2.32
N ASN A 2 2.64 20.11 -3.04
CA ASN A 2 1.82 19.03 -2.49
C ASN A 2 2.36 17.71 -3.02
N ILE A 3 2.59 16.75 -2.12
CA ILE A 3 3.03 15.40 -2.45
C ILE A 3 1.95 14.46 -1.97
N THR A 4 1.35 13.73 -2.87
CA THR A 4 0.32 12.74 -2.56
C THR A 4 0.85 11.37 -2.98
N ALA A 5 1.02 10.49 -1.99
CA ALA A 5 1.28 9.08 -2.22
C ALA A 5 -0.02 8.30 -2.00
N ASP A 6 -0.24 7.27 -2.77
CA ASP A 6 -1.43 6.40 -2.64
C ASP A 6 -1.36 5.43 -1.45
N GLY A 7 -0.28 5.51 -0.65
CA GLY A 7 -0.05 4.64 0.51
C GLY A 7 0.51 3.27 0.16
N ASN A 8 0.63 2.95 -1.11
CA ASN A 8 1.30 1.73 -1.56
C ASN A 8 2.80 1.99 -1.72
N PRO A 9 3.69 1.22 -1.09
CA PRO A 9 5.14 1.38 -1.25
C PRO A 9 5.65 1.26 -2.69
N SER A 10 4.90 0.55 -3.55
CA SER A 10 5.16 0.43 -5.00
C SER A 10 4.30 1.36 -5.84
N GLY A 11 3.47 2.17 -5.22
CA GLY A 11 2.51 3.04 -5.88
C GLY A 11 3.13 4.31 -6.44
N SER A 12 2.37 4.99 -7.29
CA SER A 12 2.80 6.25 -7.87
C SER A 12 2.71 7.40 -6.86
N THR A 13 3.75 8.23 -6.82
CA THR A 13 3.74 9.46 -6.05
C THR A 13 3.46 10.62 -6.99
N THR A 14 2.36 11.33 -6.77
CA THR A 14 2.04 12.55 -7.51
C THR A 14 2.64 13.74 -6.80
N ILE A 15 3.52 14.47 -7.50
CA ILE A 15 4.14 15.69 -7.00
C ILE A 15 3.56 16.88 -7.75
N ARG A 16 2.97 17.84 -7.01
CA ARG A 16 2.44 19.07 -7.55
C ARG A 16 3.10 20.27 -6.89
N ILE A 17 3.73 21.14 -7.69
CA ILE A 17 4.44 22.32 -7.19
C ILE A 17 3.50 23.53 -7.10
N ARG A 18 2.73 23.79 -8.15
CA ARG A 18 1.86 24.99 -8.29
C ARG A 18 0.35 24.69 -8.26
N GLY A 19 -0.03 23.47 -7.90
CA GLY A 19 -1.45 23.04 -7.92
C GLY A 19 -1.91 22.57 -9.30
N VAL A 20 -3.21 22.63 -9.55
CA VAL A 20 -3.83 22.21 -10.83
C VAL A 20 -4.00 23.46 -11.68
N GLY A 21 -3.14 23.65 -12.66
CA GLY A 21 -3.18 24.79 -13.59
C GLY A 21 -3.75 24.46 -14.97
N THR A 22 -3.83 23.17 -15.33
CA THR A 22 -4.32 22.69 -16.62
C THR A 22 -5.19 21.45 -16.45
N LEU A 23 -6.07 21.20 -17.43
CA LEU A 23 -6.91 20.00 -17.45
C LEU A 23 -6.17 18.72 -17.88
N ASN A 24 -4.99 18.86 -18.51
CA ASN A 24 -4.29 17.71 -19.08
C ASN A 24 -3.22 17.14 -18.13
N ASN A 25 -2.08 17.82 -18.04
CA ASN A 25 -0.96 17.33 -17.21
C ASN A 25 -0.46 18.45 -16.30
N ASN A 26 -0.42 18.19 -15.01
CA ASN A 26 0.05 19.10 -13.98
C ASN A 26 1.35 18.63 -13.32
N ASP A 27 2.04 17.63 -13.90
CA ASP A 27 3.31 17.14 -13.38
C ASP A 27 4.41 18.18 -13.60
N PRO A 28 5.35 18.30 -12.65
CA PRO A 28 6.52 19.16 -12.81
C PRO A 28 7.45 18.60 -13.89
N LEU A 29 8.28 19.47 -14.45
CA LEU A 29 9.38 19.06 -15.32
C LEU A 29 10.52 18.51 -14.47
N TYR A 30 10.99 17.32 -14.76
CA TYR A 30 12.17 16.75 -14.13
C TYR A 30 13.42 17.03 -14.97
N ILE A 31 14.48 17.50 -14.32
CA ILE A 31 15.79 17.70 -14.91
C ILE A 31 16.78 16.84 -14.14
N ILE A 32 17.29 15.80 -14.77
CA ILE A 32 18.26 14.88 -14.17
C ILE A 32 19.63 15.15 -14.77
N ASP A 33 20.57 15.59 -13.96
CA ASP A 33 21.93 15.97 -14.37
C ASP A 33 21.95 16.93 -15.58
N GLY A 34 20.99 17.86 -15.62
CA GLY A 34 20.87 18.84 -16.70
C GLY A 34 20.00 18.38 -17.89
N VAL A 35 19.57 17.13 -17.92
CA VAL A 35 18.78 16.57 -19.03
C VAL A 35 17.28 16.58 -18.67
N PRO A 36 16.42 17.26 -19.46
CA PRO A 36 14.97 17.23 -19.27
C PRO A 36 14.39 15.83 -19.53
N THR A 37 13.74 15.28 -18.52
CA THR A 37 13.20 13.90 -18.56
C THR A 37 11.68 13.95 -18.41
N LYS A 38 10.96 13.10 -19.14
CA LYS A 38 9.49 12.93 -19.00
C LYS A 38 9.13 11.81 -18.03
N GLY A 39 10.13 11.07 -17.52
CA GLY A 39 9.95 9.96 -16.61
C GLY A 39 9.54 10.40 -15.20
N SER A 40 8.99 9.47 -14.44
CA SER A 40 8.73 9.64 -13.02
C SER A 40 10.00 9.38 -12.20
N MET A 41 10.04 9.88 -10.95
CA MET A 41 11.16 9.63 -10.03
C MET A 41 11.39 8.13 -9.71
N HIS A 42 10.46 7.26 -10.10
CA HIS A 42 10.55 5.80 -9.84
C HIS A 42 11.73 5.11 -10.55
N GLU A 43 12.26 5.72 -11.61
CA GLU A 43 13.40 5.17 -12.35
C GLU A 43 14.74 5.43 -11.67
N LEU A 44 14.77 6.32 -10.66
CA LEU A 44 15.97 6.67 -9.93
C LEU A 44 15.98 6.02 -8.55
N ASN A 45 17.08 5.36 -8.22
CA ASN A 45 17.30 4.92 -6.86
C ASN A 45 17.58 6.15 -5.97
N GLY A 46 16.81 6.32 -4.90
CA GLY A 46 17.01 7.41 -3.94
C GLY A 46 18.43 7.46 -3.37
N SER A 47 19.10 6.30 -3.25
CA SER A 47 20.50 6.20 -2.80
C SER A 47 21.51 6.83 -3.76
N ASP A 48 21.16 7.03 -5.03
CA ASP A 48 22.06 7.61 -6.05
C ASP A 48 21.89 9.12 -6.18
N ILE A 49 20.94 9.71 -5.48
CA ILE A 49 20.68 11.15 -5.51
C ILE A 49 21.64 11.87 -4.56
N GLU A 50 22.30 12.91 -5.06
CA GLU A 50 23.12 13.83 -4.27
C GLU A 50 22.27 14.99 -3.75
N SER A 51 21.44 15.60 -4.62
CA SER A 51 20.57 16.72 -4.23
C SER A 51 19.32 16.82 -5.08
N ILE A 52 18.26 17.38 -4.49
CA ILE A 52 17.00 17.71 -5.16
C ILE A 52 16.74 19.21 -4.93
N GLN A 53 16.54 19.95 -6.01
CA GLN A 53 16.17 21.36 -5.98
C GLN A 53 14.81 21.55 -6.64
N VAL A 54 13.91 22.32 -6.02
CA VAL A 54 12.59 22.62 -6.56
C VAL A 54 12.50 24.09 -6.93
N LEU A 55 12.37 24.37 -8.24
CA LEU A 55 12.15 25.72 -8.75
C LEU A 55 10.66 26.04 -8.76
N LYS A 56 10.26 26.88 -7.82
CA LYS A 56 8.86 27.33 -7.67
C LYS A 56 8.58 28.63 -8.40
N ASP A 57 9.61 29.43 -8.68
CA ASP A 57 9.47 30.77 -9.22
C ASP A 57 9.46 30.74 -10.74
N ALA A 58 8.63 31.62 -11.34
CA ALA A 58 8.54 31.71 -12.79
C ALA A 58 9.85 32.17 -13.43
N ALA A 59 10.59 33.04 -12.74
CA ALA A 59 11.88 33.56 -13.23
C ALA A 59 12.93 32.46 -13.34
N SER A 60 13.08 31.63 -12.28
CA SER A 60 14.05 30.52 -12.28
C SER A 60 13.63 29.37 -13.20
N ALA A 61 12.32 29.18 -13.41
CA ALA A 61 11.80 28.16 -14.32
C ALA A 61 11.84 28.57 -15.79
N SER A 62 11.97 29.88 -16.10
CA SER A 62 11.87 30.42 -17.46
C SER A 62 12.91 29.88 -18.43
N ILE A 63 14.10 29.51 -17.93
CA ILE A 63 15.19 28.90 -18.74
C ILE A 63 14.79 27.54 -19.37
N TYR A 64 13.75 26.88 -18.83
CA TYR A 64 13.25 25.60 -19.34
C TYR A 64 11.99 25.75 -20.22
N GLY A 65 11.57 27.01 -20.51
CA GLY A 65 10.47 27.34 -21.40
C GLY A 65 9.10 26.95 -20.89
N SER A 66 8.14 26.76 -21.80
CA SER A 66 6.73 26.44 -21.49
C SER A 66 6.54 25.14 -20.71
N ARG A 67 7.45 24.18 -20.84
CA ARG A 67 7.41 22.91 -20.10
C ARG A 67 7.56 23.09 -18.59
N ALA A 68 8.12 24.20 -18.14
CA ALA A 68 8.30 24.53 -16.74
C ALA A 68 7.11 25.22 -16.08
N ALA A 69 5.97 25.34 -16.79
CA ALA A 69 4.77 26.05 -16.28
C ALA A 69 4.27 25.46 -14.94
N ASN A 70 4.37 24.16 -14.75
CA ASN A 70 3.99 23.46 -13.53
C ASN A 70 5.09 23.41 -12.45
N GLY A 71 6.24 24.05 -12.70
CA GLY A 71 7.44 24.01 -11.87
C GLY A 71 8.48 23.02 -12.37
N VAL A 72 9.68 23.09 -11.80
CA VAL A 72 10.83 22.24 -12.19
C VAL A 72 11.42 21.59 -10.96
N ILE A 73 11.74 20.31 -11.07
CA ILE A 73 12.50 19.54 -10.09
C ILE A 73 13.85 19.19 -10.72
N ILE A 74 14.91 19.73 -10.15
CA ILE A 74 16.27 19.43 -10.57
C ILE A 74 16.84 18.36 -9.65
N ILE A 75 17.28 17.27 -10.23
CA ILE A 75 17.89 16.13 -9.53
C ILE A 75 19.34 16.06 -9.98
N THR A 76 20.25 16.10 -9.01
CA THR A 76 21.67 15.89 -9.25
C THR A 76 22.04 14.52 -8.67
N THR A 77 22.63 13.66 -9.50
CA THR A 77 23.08 12.34 -9.07
C THR A 77 24.50 12.41 -8.49
N LYS A 78 24.83 11.43 -7.66
CA LYS A 78 26.17 11.29 -7.08
C LYS A 78 27.20 11.08 -8.16
N LYS A 79 28.35 11.75 -8.03
CA LYS A 79 29.51 11.61 -8.93
C LYS A 79 30.71 11.12 -8.15
N GLY A 80 31.65 10.49 -8.83
CA GLY A 80 32.96 10.17 -8.25
C GLY A 80 33.73 11.44 -7.87
N LYS A 81 34.32 11.42 -6.68
CA LYS A 81 35.21 12.50 -6.21
C LYS A 81 36.67 12.08 -6.39
N GLU A 82 37.52 13.07 -6.67
CA GLU A 82 38.95 12.84 -6.87
C GLU A 82 39.61 12.19 -5.64
N GLY A 83 40.53 11.29 -5.88
CA GLY A 83 41.51 10.78 -4.93
C GLY A 83 41.18 9.45 -4.26
N GLN A 84 39.91 8.94 -4.25
CA GLN A 84 39.63 7.68 -3.56
C GLN A 84 38.54 6.86 -4.23
N LEU A 85 38.82 5.57 -4.39
CA LEU A 85 37.79 4.58 -4.65
C LEU A 85 36.88 4.47 -3.42
N LYS A 86 35.59 4.78 -3.57
CA LYS A 86 34.61 4.69 -2.53
C LYS A 86 33.57 3.64 -2.90
N ILE A 87 33.41 2.67 -2.03
CA ILE A 87 32.39 1.62 -2.15
C ILE A 87 31.39 1.83 -1.02
N ASN A 88 30.09 1.94 -1.35
CA ASN A 88 29.02 1.99 -0.38
C ASN A 88 28.10 0.79 -0.60
N PHE A 89 27.62 0.25 0.50
CA PHE A 89 26.61 -0.78 0.53
C PHE A 89 25.49 -0.35 1.49
N ASP A 90 24.28 -0.25 0.98
CA ASP A 90 23.09 0.08 1.74
C ASP A 90 22.13 -1.10 1.68
N ALA A 91 21.66 -1.55 2.85
CA ALA A 91 20.69 -2.62 2.96
C ALA A 91 19.57 -2.18 3.88
N SER A 92 18.33 -2.39 3.44
CA SER A 92 17.14 -2.10 4.21
C SER A 92 16.14 -3.24 4.08
N VAL A 93 15.61 -3.67 5.22
CA VAL A 93 14.52 -4.64 5.28
C VAL A 93 13.43 -4.05 6.18
N SER A 94 12.23 -3.94 5.65
CA SER A 94 11.07 -3.39 6.37
C SER A 94 9.93 -4.40 6.36
N ALA A 95 9.22 -4.49 7.49
CA ALA A 95 8.00 -5.26 7.61
C ALA A 95 6.79 -4.33 7.66
N SER A 96 5.79 -4.62 6.86
CA SER A 96 4.52 -3.88 6.82
C SER A 96 3.38 -4.80 7.25
N MET A 97 2.52 -4.31 8.13
CA MET A 97 1.37 -5.06 8.61
C MET A 97 0.18 -4.11 8.85
N TYR A 98 -1.01 -4.66 8.83
CA TYR A 98 -2.16 -3.90 9.28
C TYR A 98 -2.10 -3.70 10.79
N THR A 99 -2.08 -2.44 11.23
CA THR A 99 -2.12 -2.08 12.66
C THR A 99 -3.53 -2.01 13.20
N ASN A 100 -4.47 -1.56 12.38
CA ASN A 100 -5.89 -1.46 12.74
C ASN A 100 -6.69 -2.36 11.79
N LYS A 101 -7.03 -3.56 12.24
CA LYS A 101 -8.01 -4.42 11.56
C LYS A 101 -9.42 -3.88 11.85
N LEU A 102 -10.28 -3.92 10.84
CA LEU A 102 -11.70 -3.71 11.07
C LEU A 102 -12.21 -4.87 11.93
N GLU A 103 -12.75 -4.56 13.10
CA GLU A 103 -13.41 -5.54 13.93
C GLU A 103 -14.75 -5.90 13.28
N VAL A 104 -14.86 -7.12 12.85
CA VAL A 104 -16.09 -7.71 12.32
C VAL A 104 -16.58 -8.79 13.28
N LEU A 105 -17.88 -9.03 13.29
CA LEU A 105 -18.45 -10.11 14.11
C LEU A 105 -17.83 -11.45 13.68
N ASN A 106 -17.41 -12.23 14.64
CA ASN A 106 -17.07 -13.62 14.39
C ASN A 106 -18.34 -14.45 14.12
N THR A 107 -18.18 -15.72 13.75
CA THR A 107 -19.29 -16.60 13.39
C THR A 107 -20.33 -16.72 14.51
N GLU A 108 -19.91 -16.82 15.76
CA GLU A 108 -20.82 -16.91 16.90
C GLU A 108 -21.56 -15.58 17.15
N GLU A 109 -20.83 -14.47 17.15
CA GLU A 109 -21.41 -13.13 17.35
C GLU A 109 -22.40 -12.77 16.24
N TYR A 110 -22.06 -13.10 14.99
CA TYR A 110 -22.97 -12.95 13.86
C TYR A 110 -24.22 -13.82 14.03
N GLY A 111 -24.04 -15.09 14.45
CA GLY A 111 -25.15 -15.97 14.75
C GLY A 111 -26.08 -15.41 15.83
N ARG A 112 -25.54 -14.83 16.91
CA ARG A 112 -26.34 -14.17 17.97
C ARG A 112 -27.11 -12.97 17.42
N ALA A 113 -26.49 -12.14 16.60
CA ALA A 113 -27.12 -10.99 15.96
C ALA A 113 -28.30 -11.45 15.05
N MET A 114 -28.09 -12.50 14.27
CA MET A 114 -29.12 -13.08 13.40
C MET A 114 -30.27 -13.69 14.20
N TRP A 115 -29.98 -14.43 15.29
CA TRP A 115 -31.01 -14.93 16.19
C TRP A 115 -31.90 -13.80 16.69
N GLN A 116 -31.30 -12.72 17.19
CA GLN A 116 -32.06 -11.58 17.68
C GLN A 116 -32.90 -10.91 16.59
N ALA A 117 -32.40 -10.84 15.36
CA ALA A 117 -33.16 -10.30 14.24
C ALA A 117 -34.41 -11.14 13.94
N TYR A 118 -34.29 -12.47 13.82
CA TYR A 118 -35.41 -13.38 13.58
C TYR A 118 -36.46 -13.32 14.70
N VAL A 119 -36.01 -13.31 15.96
CA VAL A 119 -36.89 -13.19 17.10
C VAL A 119 -37.64 -11.86 17.12
N ASN A 120 -36.97 -10.75 16.81
CA ASN A 120 -37.59 -9.43 16.74
C ASN A 120 -38.65 -9.34 15.62
N GLU A 121 -38.45 -10.09 14.53
CA GLU A 121 -39.42 -10.20 13.44
C GLU A 121 -40.55 -11.22 13.72
N GLY A 122 -40.52 -11.92 14.86
CA GLY A 122 -41.48 -12.96 15.20
C GLY A 122 -41.33 -14.24 14.39
N GLN A 123 -40.14 -14.46 13.80
CA GLN A 123 -39.85 -15.66 13.01
C GLN A 123 -39.10 -16.70 13.84
N ASP A 124 -39.20 -17.97 13.46
CA ASP A 124 -38.35 -19.00 14.06
C ASP A 124 -36.94 -18.91 13.55
N PRO A 125 -35.93 -18.62 14.40
CA PRO A 125 -34.53 -18.52 14.01
C PRO A 125 -33.97 -19.77 13.32
N ASN A 126 -34.54 -20.95 13.57
CA ASN A 126 -34.12 -22.21 12.96
C ASN A 126 -34.57 -22.37 11.50
N THR A 127 -35.39 -21.47 10.98
CA THR A 127 -35.75 -21.44 9.55
C THR A 127 -34.66 -20.76 8.67
N ASN A 128 -33.57 -20.31 9.28
CA ASN A 128 -32.47 -19.68 8.55
C ASN A 128 -31.80 -20.64 7.55
N ASN A 129 -31.30 -20.07 6.45
CA ASN A 129 -30.51 -20.77 5.42
C ASN A 129 -29.00 -20.56 5.57
N LEU A 130 -28.57 -19.92 6.64
CA LEU A 130 -27.14 -19.58 6.92
C LEU A 130 -26.42 -20.75 7.62
N GLY A 131 -27.13 -21.80 7.99
CA GLY A 131 -26.55 -22.99 8.62
C GLY A 131 -26.47 -22.95 10.13
N TYR A 132 -26.97 -21.91 10.78
CA TYR A 132 -27.06 -21.87 12.22
C TYR A 132 -28.17 -22.79 12.76
N LEU A 133 -27.89 -23.39 13.91
CA LEU A 133 -28.82 -24.12 14.74
C LEU A 133 -28.87 -23.45 16.09
N TYR A 134 -30.06 -23.00 16.49
CA TYR A 134 -30.31 -22.30 17.73
C TYR A 134 -31.03 -23.19 18.72
N ASP A 135 -30.42 -23.36 19.89
CA ASP A 135 -31.12 -23.84 21.08
C ASP A 135 -31.68 -22.64 21.82
N TRP A 136 -32.99 -22.48 21.78
CA TRP A 136 -33.66 -21.32 22.35
C TRP A 136 -35.04 -21.69 22.85
N ASN A 137 -35.55 -20.93 23.80
CA ASN A 137 -36.92 -21.10 24.36
C ASN A 137 -37.49 -19.76 24.85
N TYR A 138 -38.74 -19.79 25.27
CA TYR A 138 -39.29 -18.67 26.02
C TYR A 138 -39.01 -18.87 27.50
N GLY A 139 -38.39 -17.94 28.16
CA GLY A 139 -38.16 -17.95 29.59
C GLY A 139 -39.46 -17.80 30.40
N ALA A 140 -39.39 -17.99 31.71
CA ALA A 140 -40.52 -17.83 32.62
C ALA A 140 -41.14 -16.41 32.60
N ASN A 141 -40.38 -15.42 32.13
CA ASN A 141 -40.83 -14.04 31.93
C ASN A 141 -41.53 -13.79 30.59
N GLY A 142 -41.70 -14.84 29.76
CA GLY A 142 -42.30 -14.77 28.43
C GLY A 142 -41.38 -14.16 27.34
N TYR A 143 -40.12 -13.87 27.64
CA TYR A 143 -39.16 -13.36 26.65
C TYR A 143 -38.32 -14.49 26.06
N PRO A 144 -37.95 -14.38 24.75
CA PRO A 144 -37.08 -15.34 24.11
C PRO A 144 -35.69 -15.36 24.78
N GLN A 145 -35.15 -16.56 24.99
CA GLN A 145 -33.85 -16.80 25.58
C GLN A 145 -33.04 -17.73 24.68
N LEU A 146 -31.81 -17.32 24.36
CA LEU A 146 -30.88 -18.12 23.60
C LEU A 146 -29.97 -18.91 24.57
N ASN A 147 -30.08 -20.24 24.50
CA ASN A 147 -29.29 -21.15 25.33
C ASN A 147 -28.01 -21.59 24.67
N GLY A 148 -28.01 -21.71 23.32
CA GLY A 148 -26.86 -22.14 22.58
C GLY A 148 -26.96 -21.86 21.08
N ILE A 149 -25.77 -21.77 20.45
CA ILE A 149 -25.62 -21.66 19.00
C ILE A 149 -24.67 -22.73 18.54
N SER A 150 -24.98 -23.38 17.44
CA SER A 150 -24.10 -24.29 16.73
C SER A 150 -24.27 -24.09 15.23
N MET A 151 -23.34 -24.61 14.46
CA MET A 151 -23.44 -24.60 13.00
C MET A 151 -23.65 -26.01 12.46
N ARG A 152 -24.48 -26.14 11.44
CA ARG A 152 -24.57 -27.39 10.66
C ARG A 152 -23.22 -27.67 10.02
N LYS A 153 -22.86 -28.94 9.92
CA LYS A 153 -21.62 -29.33 9.20
C LYS A 153 -21.71 -29.01 7.71
N TYR A 154 -22.91 -29.10 7.14
CA TYR A 154 -23.18 -28.81 5.73
C TYR A 154 -24.40 -27.90 5.61
N LEU A 155 -24.38 -27.01 4.61
CA LEU A 155 -25.51 -26.10 4.32
C LEU A 155 -26.59 -26.77 3.49
N ASP A 156 -26.24 -27.83 2.76
CA ASP A 156 -27.14 -28.60 1.88
C ASP A 156 -27.46 -29.99 2.46
N ALA A 157 -28.60 -30.54 2.07
CA ALA A 157 -29.01 -31.88 2.48
C ALA A 157 -28.12 -32.99 1.85
N ALA A 158 -27.47 -32.73 0.73
CA ALA A 158 -26.58 -33.68 0.04
C ALA A 158 -25.21 -33.79 0.72
N GLY A 159 -24.85 -32.90 1.65
CA GLY A 159 -23.57 -32.90 2.33
C GLY A 159 -22.41 -32.50 1.42
N THR A 160 -22.66 -31.67 0.40
CA THR A 160 -21.65 -31.24 -0.59
C THR A 160 -21.10 -29.84 -0.29
N VAL A 161 -21.88 -28.99 0.39
CA VAL A 161 -21.50 -27.61 0.71
C VAL A 161 -21.19 -27.51 2.21
N PRO A 162 -19.92 -27.55 2.63
CA PRO A 162 -19.57 -27.45 4.04
C PRO A 162 -19.90 -26.04 4.56
N ALA A 163 -20.36 -25.94 5.78
CA ALA A 163 -20.45 -24.66 6.48
C ALA A 163 -19.02 -24.15 6.77
N ALA A 164 -18.80 -22.87 6.53
CA ALA A 164 -17.48 -22.27 6.67
C ALA A 164 -17.43 -21.27 7.84
N ASP A 165 -16.39 -21.40 8.62
CA ASP A 165 -15.95 -20.40 9.60
C ASP A 165 -14.56 -19.89 9.16
N THR A 166 -14.55 -18.92 8.25
CA THR A 166 -13.32 -18.48 7.60
C THR A 166 -13.10 -17.01 7.88
N ASP A 167 -12.01 -16.70 8.56
CA ASP A 167 -11.49 -15.33 8.62
C ASP A 167 -10.86 -14.98 7.27
N TRP A 168 -11.64 -14.31 6.43
CA TRP A 168 -11.23 -13.88 5.11
C TRP A 168 -10.10 -12.85 5.17
N PHE A 169 -10.06 -12.03 6.23
CA PHE A 169 -8.99 -11.06 6.41
C PHE A 169 -7.64 -11.75 6.59
N ASP A 170 -7.56 -12.72 7.51
CA ASP A 170 -6.32 -13.49 7.73
C ASP A 170 -5.96 -14.38 6.53
N ARG A 171 -6.96 -14.85 5.78
CA ARG A 171 -6.73 -15.67 4.58
C ARG A 171 -6.13 -14.86 3.43
N THR A 172 -6.53 -13.61 3.28
CA THR A 172 -6.12 -12.73 2.17
C THR A 172 -4.91 -11.87 2.51
N THR A 173 -4.61 -11.69 3.80
CA THR A 173 -3.51 -10.83 4.23
C THR A 173 -2.29 -11.61 4.74
N ARG A 174 -1.16 -10.95 4.76
CA ARG A 174 0.10 -11.42 5.33
C ARG A 174 0.93 -10.23 5.82
N THR A 175 1.99 -10.50 6.57
CA THR A 175 3.02 -9.48 6.79
C THR A 175 3.77 -9.25 5.49
N GLY A 176 3.70 -8.04 4.97
CA GLY A 176 4.46 -7.60 3.81
C GLY A 176 5.93 -7.41 4.18
N ILE A 177 6.84 -7.73 3.25
CA ILE A 177 8.29 -7.55 3.46
C ILE A 177 8.84 -6.76 2.28
N ILE A 178 9.45 -5.63 2.58
CA ILE A 178 10.16 -4.81 1.60
C ILE A 178 11.65 -5.01 1.81
N GLN A 179 12.36 -5.40 0.77
CA GLN A 179 13.80 -5.57 0.76
C GLN A 179 14.41 -4.63 -0.27
N GLN A 180 15.40 -3.88 0.16
CA GLN A 180 16.15 -2.99 -0.71
C GLN A 180 17.64 -3.14 -0.43
N TYR A 181 18.40 -3.42 -1.46
CA TYR A 181 19.84 -3.53 -1.42
C TYR A 181 20.44 -2.64 -2.50
N ASN A 182 21.43 -1.86 -2.15
CA ASN A 182 22.13 -1.00 -3.09
C ASN A 182 23.64 -1.09 -2.89
N VAL A 183 24.36 -1.27 -3.97
CA VAL A 183 25.81 -1.23 -4.00
C VAL A 183 26.23 -0.13 -4.95
N SER A 184 27.06 0.78 -4.49
CA SER A 184 27.63 1.83 -5.37
C SER A 184 29.13 1.90 -5.24
N VAL A 185 29.76 2.14 -6.38
CA VAL A 185 31.22 2.31 -6.53
C VAL A 185 31.46 3.65 -7.22
N SER A 186 32.27 4.49 -6.62
CA SER A 186 32.65 5.78 -7.18
C SER A 186 34.16 5.98 -7.17
N ASN A 187 34.67 6.54 -8.23
CA ASN A 187 36.08 6.91 -8.37
C ASN A 187 36.20 8.20 -9.18
N GLY A 188 37.20 8.96 -8.90
CA GLY A 188 37.49 10.18 -9.64
C GLY A 188 39.00 10.45 -9.78
N SER A 189 39.36 11.15 -10.83
CA SER A 189 40.69 11.66 -11.12
C SER A 189 40.59 13.08 -11.69
N GLU A 190 41.71 13.79 -11.82
CA GLU A 190 41.76 15.11 -12.49
C GLU A 190 41.13 15.11 -13.90
N LYS A 191 41.14 13.95 -14.58
CA LYS A 191 40.67 13.80 -15.98
C LYS A 191 39.23 13.33 -16.11
N GLY A 192 38.61 12.85 -15.02
CA GLY A 192 37.23 12.38 -15.07
C GLY A 192 36.80 11.64 -13.82
N SER A 193 35.50 11.48 -13.68
CA SER A 193 34.88 10.73 -12.57
C SER A 193 33.95 9.64 -13.09
N SER A 194 33.89 8.55 -12.36
CA SER A 194 32.95 7.45 -12.63
C SER A 194 32.14 7.15 -11.40
N PHE A 195 30.86 6.85 -11.62
CA PHE A 195 29.91 6.37 -10.63
C PHE A 195 29.15 5.19 -11.22
N PHE A 196 29.08 4.10 -10.48
CA PHE A 196 28.32 2.91 -10.84
C PHE A 196 27.48 2.50 -9.63
N SER A 197 26.21 2.20 -9.86
CA SER A 197 25.33 1.66 -8.83
C SER A 197 24.54 0.47 -9.35
N LEU A 198 24.24 -0.46 -8.44
CA LEU A 198 23.37 -1.59 -8.66
C LEU A 198 22.40 -1.68 -7.50
N GLY A 199 21.10 -1.55 -7.79
CA GLY A 199 20.03 -1.64 -6.84
C GLY A 199 19.19 -2.91 -7.04
N TYR A 200 18.78 -3.54 -5.95
CA TYR A 200 17.78 -4.59 -5.93
C TYR A 200 16.65 -4.15 -5.01
N TYR A 201 15.43 -4.22 -5.52
CA TYR A 201 14.21 -3.91 -4.77
C TYR A 201 13.22 -5.06 -4.91
N LYS A 202 12.68 -5.52 -3.78
CA LYS A 202 11.61 -6.48 -3.74
C LYS A 202 10.57 -6.04 -2.72
N ASN A 203 9.32 -5.99 -3.13
CA ASN A 203 8.19 -5.71 -2.26
C ASN A 203 7.22 -6.89 -2.29
N LEU A 204 7.06 -7.53 -1.14
CA LEU A 204 5.99 -8.49 -0.91
C LEU A 204 4.83 -7.73 -0.27
N GLY A 205 3.73 -7.56 -1.00
CA GLY A 205 2.55 -6.83 -0.54
C GLY A 205 1.88 -7.45 0.68
N ILE A 206 1.11 -6.64 1.42
CA ILE A 206 0.33 -7.08 2.59
C ILE A 206 -0.83 -8.00 2.16
N ILE A 207 -1.36 -7.81 0.97
CA ILE A 207 -2.37 -8.68 0.38
C ILE A 207 -1.63 -9.79 -0.37
N LYS A 208 -2.01 -11.04 -0.18
CA LYS A 208 -1.45 -12.17 -0.93
C LYS A 208 -1.73 -12.01 -2.43
N ASP A 209 -0.79 -12.47 -3.25
CA ASP A 209 -0.86 -12.40 -4.72
C ASP A 209 -0.84 -10.98 -5.32
N THR A 210 -0.25 -10.02 -4.59
CA THR A 210 0.00 -8.64 -5.08
C THR A 210 1.50 -8.33 -5.07
N ASP A 211 2.32 -9.22 -5.59
CA ASP A 211 3.79 -9.08 -5.60
C ASP A 211 4.29 -8.40 -6.87
#